data_4b62b1ee4251e980a89052c3c1a8a7f7
#
_entry.id   4b62b1ee4251e980a89052c3c1a8a7f7
#
_cell.length_a   1.000
_cell.length_b   1.000
_cell.length_c   1.000
_cell.angle_alpha   90.00
_cell.angle_beta   90.00
_cell.angle_gamma   90.00
#
_symmetry.space_group_name_H-M   'P 1'
#
loop_
_entity.id
_entity.type
_entity.pdbx_description
1 polymer ?
#
loop_
_entity_poly.entity_id
_entity_poly.type
_entity_poly.pdbx_seq_one_letter_code
_entity_poly.pdbx_strand_id
1 'polypeptide(L)'
;MPWLGGVFRAFYRALKAALNIVAKDRKPSDFSLLALPIFGVFTDFTGIAGKSKPAGLQGHFDLRCTPVCNKEVKMSPKDQSSFTYDELISCAKGQMFGPGNPQLPLPPMLMCDRITRIDDNGGEFGKGQIDAEFDLNPDLWFFPCHFEGDPVMPGCLGMDALWQLVGFFLGWSGGLGRGRALSVGEVKFTGQILPSNKLVTFRLDMKRVIMRRLVMGIADGKVLCDGEVVFEANDIRVGLFTPEGA
;
A
#
# COMPACT_ATOMS: atom_id res chain seq x y z
N MET A 1 0.32 -18.52 -31.18
CA MET A 1 1.44 -18.98 -30.33
C MET A 1 0.86 -19.46 -29.00
N PRO A 2 0.75 -20.78 -28.73
CA PRO A 2 0.06 -21.32 -27.53
C PRO A 2 0.98 -21.57 -26.31
N TRP A 3 2.23 -21.15 -26.32
CA TRP A 3 3.22 -21.56 -25.31
C TRP A 3 3.31 -20.69 -24.05
N LEU A 4 2.84 -19.46 -24.09
CA LEU A 4 2.93 -18.52 -22.94
C LEU A 4 1.91 -18.76 -21.83
N GLY A 5 0.80 -19.43 -22.14
CA GLY A 5 -0.23 -19.74 -21.14
C GLY A 5 0.13 -20.86 -20.16
N GLY A 6 1.05 -21.74 -20.52
CA GLY A 6 1.44 -22.90 -19.71
C GLY A 6 2.39 -22.54 -18.56
N VAL A 7 3.37 -21.68 -18.81
CA VAL A 7 4.39 -21.28 -17.83
C VAL A 7 3.76 -20.42 -16.73
N PHE A 8 2.85 -19.52 -17.08
CA PHE A 8 2.15 -18.66 -16.12
C PHE A 8 1.20 -19.45 -15.20
N ARG A 9 0.54 -20.49 -15.74
CA ARG A 9 -0.31 -21.39 -14.93
C ARG A 9 0.52 -22.29 -14.00
N ALA A 10 1.70 -22.72 -14.43
CA ALA A 10 2.61 -23.50 -13.59
C ALA A 10 3.17 -22.67 -12.44
N PHE A 11 3.60 -21.43 -12.72
CA PHE A 11 4.11 -20.49 -11.71
C PHE A 11 3.02 -20.12 -10.68
N TYR A 12 1.79 -19.81 -11.13
CA TYR A 12 0.66 -19.51 -10.25
C TYR A 12 0.25 -20.72 -9.39
N ARG A 13 0.31 -21.94 -9.93
CA ARG A 13 0.08 -23.17 -9.16
C ARG A 13 1.16 -23.43 -8.13
N ALA A 14 2.43 -23.18 -8.45
CA ALA A 14 3.55 -23.32 -7.53
C ALA A 14 3.47 -22.31 -6.38
N LEU A 15 3.15 -21.05 -6.69
CA LEU A 15 2.95 -20.00 -5.69
C LEU A 15 1.76 -20.31 -4.75
N LYS A 16 0.65 -20.81 -5.30
CA LYS A 16 -0.52 -21.21 -4.52
C LYS A 16 -0.26 -22.44 -3.66
N ALA A 17 0.56 -23.38 -4.13
CA ALA A 17 0.99 -24.56 -3.37
C ALA A 17 1.91 -24.15 -2.21
N ALA A 18 2.86 -23.24 -2.44
CA ALA A 18 3.73 -22.70 -1.39
C ALA A 18 2.96 -21.97 -0.30
N LEU A 19 1.97 -21.15 -0.67
CA LEU A 19 1.09 -20.45 0.28
C LEU A 19 0.22 -21.42 1.08
N ASN A 20 -0.24 -22.52 0.50
CA ASN A 20 -1.01 -23.53 1.21
C ASN A 20 -0.17 -24.40 2.16
N ILE A 21 1.12 -24.59 1.90
CA ILE A 21 2.03 -25.32 2.80
C ILE A 21 2.28 -24.50 4.06
N VAL A 22 2.48 -23.20 3.95
CA VAL A 22 2.68 -22.29 5.10
C VAL A 22 1.43 -22.21 6.01
N ALA A 23 0.22 -22.37 5.43
CA ALA A 23 -1.03 -22.36 6.18
C ALA A 23 -1.37 -23.70 6.85
N LYS A 24 -0.74 -24.80 6.44
CA LYS A 24 -1.11 -26.16 6.88
C LYS A 24 -0.33 -26.65 8.11
N ASP A 25 0.82 -26.03 8.42
CA ASP A 25 1.70 -26.47 9.50
C ASP A 25 1.58 -25.65 10.81
N ARG A 26 0.63 -24.70 10.89
CA ARG A 26 0.36 -23.95 12.13
C ARG A 26 -0.88 -24.49 12.83
N LYS A 27 -0.67 -25.13 13.99
CA LYS A 27 -1.75 -25.57 14.87
C LYS A 27 -2.48 -24.36 15.46
N PRO A 28 -3.82 -24.44 15.71
CA PRO A 28 -4.61 -23.35 16.31
C PRO A 28 -4.23 -23.00 17.75
N SER A 29 -3.30 -23.73 18.37
CA SER A 29 -2.88 -23.53 19.77
C SER A 29 -1.85 -22.43 20.00
N ASP A 30 -1.28 -21.83 18.95
CA ASP A 30 -0.18 -20.87 19.09
C ASP A 30 -0.65 -19.40 19.18
N PHE A 31 -1.96 -19.20 19.30
CA PHE A 31 -2.57 -17.86 19.44
C PHE A 31 -3.01 -17.50 20.87
N SER A 32 -2.57 -18.22 21.89
CA SER A 32 -2.85 -17.84 23.28
C SER A 32 -1.55 -17.59 24.02
N LEU A 33 -1.10 -16.33 23.96
CA LEU A 33 -0.30 -15.69 25.01
C LEU A 33 0.22 -14.35 24.48
N LEU A 34 -0.59 -13.31 24.58
CA LEU A 34 -0.20 -11.91 24.80
C LEU A 34 -1.46 -11.01 24.78
N ALA A 35 -2.40 -11.34 25.68
CA ALA A 35 -3.40 -10.37 26.13
C ALA A 35 -3.02 -10.01 27.56
N LEU A 36 -2.33 -8.92 27.77
CA LEU A 36 -2.24 -8.28 29.07
C LEU A 36 -3.31 -7.18 29.15
N PRO A 37 -4.13 -7.19 30.22
CA PRO A 37 -5.19 -6.20 30.39
C PRO A 37 -4.63 -4.94 31.04
N ILE A 38 -4.88 -3.78 30.44
CA ILE A 38 -4.82 -2.50 31.15
C ILE A 38 -6.27 -2.12 31.49
N PHE A 39 -6.77 -2.67 32.57
CA PHE A 39 -7.92 -2.17 33.32
C PHE A 39 -7.44 -1.81 34.73
N GLY A 40 -7.64 -0.59 35.13
CA GLY A 40 -7.46 -0.04 36.47
C GLY A 40 -7.25 1.47 36.30
N VAL A 41 -8.03 2.34 36.76
CA VAL A 41 -8.65 2.56 38.03
C VAL A 41 -9.72 3.65 37.82
N PHE A 42 -10.97 3.37 38.12
CA PHE A 42 -11.95 4.37 38.52
C PHE A 42 -12.44 3.95 39.90
N THR A 43 -11.93 4.65 40.92
CA THR A 43 -12.45 4.56 42.26
C THR A 43 -13.44 5.69 42.52
N ASP A 44 -14.58 5.29 43.04
CA ASP A 44 -15.67 6.05 43.60
C ASP A 44 -15.26 7.29 44.42
N PHE A 45 -16.02 8.34 44.25
CA PHE A 45 -16.26 9.33 45.29
C PHE A 45 -17.76 9.60 45.42
N THR A 46 -18.37 8.88 46.31
CA THR A 46 -19.70 9.22 46.88
C THR A 46 -19.52 10.09 48.12
N GLY A 47 -20.30 11.14 48.19
CA GLY A 47 -20.71 11.73 49.46
C GLY A 47 -20.14 13.06 49.81
N ILE A 48 -20.96 14.10 49.77
CA ILE A 48 -21.40 14.88 50.92
C ILE A 48 -22.46 15.90 50.45
N ALA A 49 -23.62 15.81 51.05
CA ALA A 49 -24.72 16.78 50.92
C ALA A 49 -24.43 18.01 51.74
N GLY A 50 -24.66 19.20 51.14
CA GLY A 50 -24.62 20.47 51.84
C GLY A 50 -25.54 21.48 51.17
N LYS A 51 -26.69 21.75 51.81
CA LYS A 51 -27.68 22.75 51.41
C LYS A 51 -27.19 24.16 51.70
N SER A 52 -27.30 25.06 50.72
CA SER A 52 -27.71 26.45 50.97
C SER A 52 -27.98 27.17 49.65
N LYS A 53 -29.22 27.68 49.48
CA LYS A 53 -29.55 28.74 48.51
C LYS A 53 -29.16 30.10 49.11
N PRO A 54 -28.76 31.07 48.29
CA PRO A 54 -29.60 32.26 48.16
C PRO A 54 -29.80 32.76 46.73
N ALA A 55 -30.75 33.65 46.65
CA ALA A 55 -31.49 34.17 45.53
C ALA A 55 -30.72 35.00 44.50
N GLY A 56 -31.20 34.96 43.26
CA GLY A 56 -31.48 36.10 42.41
C GLY A 56 -30.33 36.76 41.68
N LEU A 57 -30.22 36.42 40.39
CA LEU A 57 -29.95 37.41 39.34
C LEU A 57 -30.28 36.78 37.98
N GLN A 58 -31.39 37.20 37.38
CA GLN A 58 -31.73 36.90 36.00
C GLN A 58 -30.79 37.66 35.07
N GLY A 59 -29.89 36.96 34.44
CA GLY A 59 -29.14 37.43 33.30
C GLY A 59 -29.23 36.35 32.22
N HIS A 60 -30.07 36.59 31.21
CA HIS A 60 -30.14 35.79 30.00
C HIS A 60 -28.81 35.96 29.24
N PHE A 61 -27.87 35.02 29.45
CA PHE A 61 -26.78 34.79 28.52
C PHE A 61 -27.10 33.54 27.71
N ASP A 62 -27.68 33.76 26.53
CA ASP A 62 -27.91 32.74 25.52
C ASP A 62 -26.57 32.43 24.82
N LEU A 63 -25.71 31.66 25.51
CA LEU A 63 -24.52 31.08 24.90
C LEU A 63 -24.95 29.87 24.08
N ARG A 64 -25.48 30.13 22.89
CA ARG A 64 -25.53 29.11 21.85
C ARG A 64 -24.10 28.80 21.44
N CYS A 65 -23.48 27.83 22.10
CA CYS A 65 -22.36 27.12 21.55
C CYS A 65 -22.84 26.42 20.28
N THR A 66 -22.68 27.08 19.14
CA THR A 66 -22.73 26.37 17.87
C THR A 66 -21.56 25.34 17.88
N PRO A 67 -21.82 24.03 17.71
CA PRO A 67 -20.72 23.10 17.54
C PRO A 67 -19.97 23.54 16.29
N VAL A 68 -18.71 23.95 16.48
CA VAL A 68 -17.78 24.12 15.36
C VAL A 68 -17.62 22.71 14.77
N CYS A 69 -18.40 22.46 13.71
CA CYS A 69 -18.26 21.29 12.92
C CYS A 69 -16.88 21.40 12.23
N ASN A 70 -15.84 20.86 12.88
CA ASN A 70 -14.58 20.58 12.21
C ASN A 70 -14.88 19.53 11.15
N LYS A 71 -15.37 19.94 10.00
CA LYS A 71 -15.25 19.15 8.79
C LYS A 71 -13.76 19.12 8.49
N GLU A 72 -13.11 18.04 8.88
CA GLU A 72 -11.83 17.69 8.27
C GLU A 72 -12.05 17.73 6.75
N VAL A 73 -11.48 18.72 6.11
CA VAL A 73 -11.45 18.82 4.65
C VAL A 73 -10.55 17.65 4.21
N LYS A 74 -11.18 16.53 3.92
CA LYS A 74 -10.48 15.35 3.39
C LYS A 74 -9.96 15.75 2.02
N MET A 75 -8.66 16.08 1.94
CA MET A 75 -7.99 16.37 0.67
C MET A 75 -8.23 15.20 -0.30
N SER A 76 -8.48 15.52 -1.56
CA SER A 76 -8.54 14.51 -2.61
C SER A 76 -7.17 13.84 -2.71
N PRO A 77 -7.08 12.51 -2.86
CA PRO A 77 -5.79 11.85 -3.09
C PRO A 77 -5.00 12.46 -4.25
N LYS A 78 -5.68 13.02 -5.25
CA LYS A 78 -5.07 13.70 -6.41
C LYS A 78 -4.33 15.00 -6.05
N ASP A 79 -4.68 15.61 -4.91
CA ASP A 79 -4.06 16.85 -4.44
C ASP A 79 -2.77 16.58 -3.62
N GLN A 80 -2.47 15.30 -3.35
CA GLN A 80 -1.27 14.86 -2.62
C GLN A 80 -0.19 14.40 -3.62
N SER A 81 1.05 14.77 -3.34
CA SER A 81 2.23 14.38 -4.12
C SER A 81 3.12 13.36 -3.40
N SER A 82 2.76 12.95 -2.19
CA SER A 82 3.46 11.94 -1.38
C SER A 82 2.47 11.23 -0.46
N PHE A 83 2.80 10.01 -0.03
CA PHE A 83 1.95 9.18 0.84
C PHE A 83 2.78 8.46 1.88
N THR A 84 2.30 8.49 3.11
CA THR A 84 2.86 7.78 4.27
C THR A 84 2.41 6.32 4.29
N TYR A 85 3.05 5.50 5.13
CA TYR A 85 2.68 4.11 5.34
C TYR A 85 1.21 3.93 5.73
N ASP A 86 0.70 4.74 6.66
CA ASP A 86 -0.68 4.64 7.12
C ASP A 86 -1.69 4.94 6.00
N GLU A 87 -1.36 5.88 5.11
CA GLU A 87 -2.16 6.18 3.93
C GLU A 87 -2.13 5.03 2.92
N LEU A 88 -0.97 4.38 2.72
CA LEU A 88 -0.87 3.18 1.89
C LEU A 88 -1.68 2.01 2.48
N ILE A 89 -1.68 1.83 3.79
CA ILE A 89 -2.54 0.86 4.47
C ILE A 89 -4.03 1.22 4.31
N SER A 90 -4.38 2.50 4.35
CA SER A 90 -5.75 2.95 4.05
C SER A 90 -6.16 2.62 2.61
N CYS A 91 -5.24 2.79 1.63
CA CYS A 91 -5.44 2.34 0.26
C CYS A 91 -5.63 0.82 0.19
N ALA A 92 -4.80 0.05 0.88
CA ALA A 92 -4.88 -1.42 0.93
C ALA A 92 -6.21 -1.93 1.52
N LYS A 93 -6.81 -1.16 2.44
CA LYS A 93 -8.15 -1.42 3.00
C LYS A 93 -9.31 -0.92 2.12
N GLY A 94 -9.03 -0.34 0.95
CA GLY A 94 -10.03 0.19 0.02
C GLY A 94 -10.68 1.50 0.45
N GLN A 95 -10.08 2.21 1.39
CA GLN A 95 -10.64 3.45 1.96
C GLN A 95 -10.22 4.71 1.19
N MET A 96 -9.12 4.65 0.44
CA MET A 96 -8.55 5.81 -0.25
C MET A 96 -9.30 6.15 -1.54
N PHE A 97 -9.46 5.19 -2.44
CA PHE A 97 -10.09 5.39 -3.75
C PHE A 97 -11.54 4.91 -3.80
N GLY A 98 -12.06 4.39 -2.68
CA GLY A 98 -13.43 3.86 -2.56
C GLY A 98 -13.58 2.39 -2.95
N PRO A 99 -14.74 1.79 -2.62
CA PRO A 99 -14.98 0.36 -2.83
C PRO A 99 -14.94 -0.02 -4.31
N GLY A 100 -14.30 -1.15 -4.62
CA GLY A 100 -14.21 -1.67 -5.98
C GLY A 100 -13.17 -1.00 -6.88
N ASN A 101 -12.46 0.01 -6.39
CA ASN A 101 -11.41 0.74 -7.07
C ASN A 101 -10.01 0.19 -6.72
N PRO A 102 -8.93 0.76 -7.27
CA PRO A 102 -7.60 0.23 -7.04
C PRO A 102 -7.25 0.12 -5.55
N GLN A 103 -6.64 -0.96 -5.19
CA GLN A 103 -6.15 -1.23 -3.84
C GLN A 103 -4.72 -1.76 -3.91
N LEU A 104 -3.89 -1.34 -2.98
CA LEU A 104 -2.63 -2.01 -2.70
C LEU A 104 -2.88 -3.32 -1.95
N PRO A 105 -1.97 -4.28 -2.01
CA PRO A 105 -2.04 -5.44 -1.12
C PRO A 105 -1.75 -5.04 0.33
N LEU A 106 -2.23 -5.83 1.28
CA LEU A 106 -1.82 -5.70 2.68
C LEU A 106 -0.44 -6.35 2.91
N PRO A 107 0.31 -5.95 3.95
CA PRO A 107 1.48 -6.69 4.37
C PRO A 107 1.19 -8.19 4.59
N PRO A 108 2.14 -9.09 4.26
CA PRO A 108 3.51 -8.81 3.88
C PRO A 108 3.72 -8.54 2.37
N MET A 109 2.68 -8.48 1.56
CA MET A 109 2.77 -8.27 0.11
C MET A 109 2.80 -6.80 -0.31
N LEU A 110 2.56 -5.86 0.59
CA LEU A 110 2.80 -4.44 0.34
C LEU A 110 4.32 -4.22 0.25
N MET A 111 4.80 -3.81 -0.91
CA MET A 111 6.23 -3.74 -1.22
C MET A 111 6.80 -2.32 -1.22
N CYS A 112 6.12 -1.39 -0.54
CA CYS A 112 6.64 -0.04 -0.29
C CYS A 112 6.13 0.48 1.06
N ASP A 113 6.95 1.28 1.74
CA ASP A 113 6.61 1.90 3.02
C ASP A 113 6.10 3.33 2.83
N ARG A 114 6.45 3.98 1.73
CA ARG A 114 6.02 5.34 1.42
C ARG A 114 6.16 5.64 -0.06
N ILE A 115 5.32 6.54 -0.56
CA ILE A 115 5.50 7.19 -1.85
C ILE A 115 6.06 8.58 -1.57
N THR A 116 7.27 8.84 -2.05
CA THR A 116 7.98 10.10 -1.81
C THR A 116 7.61 11.16 -2.82
N ARG A 117 7.18 10.74 -4.02
CA ARG A 117 6.75 11.62 -5.09
C ARG A 117 5.74 10.95 -6.00
N ILE A 118 4.72 11.68 -6.38
CA ILE A 118 3.82 11.33 -7.47
C ILE A 118 3.35 12.61 -8.16
N ASP A 119 3.43 12.63 -9.48
CA ASP A 119 2.91 13.71 -10.31
C ASP A 119 2.48 13.20 -11.69
N ASP A 120 1.65 13.93 -12.42
CA ASP A 120 1.08 13.54 -13.71
C ASP A 120 1.74 14.23 -14.92
N ASN A 121 2.77 15.05 -14.69
CA ASN A 121 3.47 15.80 -15.73
C ASN A 121 4.98 15.54 -15.73
N GLY A 122 5.50 14.85 -14.71
CA GLY A 122 6.92 14.53 -14.56
C GLY A 122 7.34 13.28 -15.34
N GLY A 123 8.56 12.84 -15.02
CA GLY A 123 9.18 11.66 -15.59
C GLY A 123 9.79 11.85 -16.97
N GLU A 124 10.47 10.83 -17.44
CA GLU A 124 11.22 10.84 -18.70
C GLU A 124 10.33 11.15 -19.91
N PHE A 125 9.08 10.73 -19.88
CA PHE A 125 8.12 10.88 -20.99
C PHE A 125 7.14 12.05 -20.80
N GLY A 126 7.23 12.81 -19.69
CA GLY A 126 6.30 13.90 -19.38
C GLY A 126 4.83 13.44 -19.28
N LYS A 127 4.60 12.22 -18.79
CA LYS A 127 3.27 11.61 -18.67
C LYS A 127 2.95 11.16 -17.24
N GLY A 128 3.83 11.51 -16.32
CA GLY A 128 3.76 11.22 -14.90
C GLY A 128 4.91 10.39 -14.40
N GLN A 129 5.15 10.52 -13.11
CA GLN A 129 6.21 9.84 -12.37
C GLN A 129 5.69 9.42 -11.01
N ILE A 130 6.21 8.31 -10.50
CA ILE A 130 6.01 7.90 -9.12
C ILE A 130 7.32 7.33 -8.58
N ASP A 131 7.76 7.86 -7.42
CA ASP A 131 8.89 7.38 -6.66
C ASP A 131 8.40 6.86 -5.31
N ALA A 132 8.87 5.68 -4.91
CA ALA A 132 8.51 5.06 -3.65
C ALA A 132 9.73 4.42 -2.99
N GLU A 133 9.63 4.17 -1.70
CA GLU A 133 10.71 3.62 -0.90
C GLU A 133 10.23 2.45 -0.04
N PHE A 134 11.13 1.48 0.17
CA PHE A 134 10.95 0.33 1.03
C PHE A 134 12.18 0.16 1.91
N ASP A 135 11.98 0.25 3.23
CA ASP A 135 13.05 0.13 4.21
C ASP A 135 13.44 -1.34 4.40
N LEU A 136 14.71 -1.63 4.28
CA LEU A 136 15.24 -2.97 4.44
C LEU A 136 15.70 -3.20 5.88
N ASN A 137 15.39 -4.38 6.40
CA ASN A 137 15.98 -4.92 7.60
C ASN A 137 16.20 -6.43 7.43
N PRO A 138 17.15 -7.04 8.17
CA PRO A 138 17.49 -8.47 8.03
C PRO A 138 16.36 -9.42 8.39
N ASP A 139 15.36 -8.96 9.15
CA ASP A 139 14.24 -9.79 9.64
C ASP A 139 13.05 -9.83 8.67
N LEU A 140 13.18 -9.22 7.48
CA LEU A 140 12.13 -9.28 6.47
C LEU A 140 11.87 -10.73 6.05
N TRP A 141 10.58 -11.06 5.97
CA TRP A 141 10.06 -12.43 5.84
C TRP A 141 10.66 -13.25 4.69
N PHE A 142 11.14 -12.61 3.64
CA PHE A 142 11.68 -13.29 2.48
C PHE A 142 13.16 -13.70 2.63
N PHE A 143 13.96 -13.01 3.45
CA PHE A 143 15.36 -13.31 3.61
C PHE A 143 15.64 -14.71 4.20
N PRO A 144 14.92 -15.17 5.25
CA PRO A 144 15.17 -16.51 5.79
C PRO A 144 14.83 -17.66 4.85
N CYS A 145 13.97 -17.41 3.85
CA CYS A 145 13.48 -18.46 2.95
C CYS A 145 13.98 -18.34 1.51
N HIS A 146 14.71 -17.28 1.18
CA HIS A 146 15.18 -17.07 -0.20
C HIS A 146 16.63 -16.53 -0.23
N PHE A 147 17.62 -17.38 -0.01
CA PHE A 147 17.63 -18.83 0.27
C PHE A 147 18.25 -19.13 1.64
N GLU A 148 18.04 -20.34 2.18
CA GLU A 148 18.73 -20.77 3.39
C GLU A 148 20.25 -20.74 3.20
N GLY A 149 20.97 -19.94 4.01
CA GLY A 149 22.43 -19.75 3.89
C GLY A 149 22.88 -18.77 2.80
N ASP A 150 21.97 -18.27 1.95
CA ASP A 150 22.25 -17.28 0.91
C ASP A 150 21.06 -16.30 0.75
N PRO A 151 20.83 -15.43 1.75
CA PRO A 151 19.65 -14.58 1.78
C PRO A 151 19.76 -13.44 0.75
N VAL A 152 18.77 -13.37 -0.12
CA VAL A 152 18.61 -12.32 -1.13
C VAL A 152 17.11 -12.01 -1.33
N MET A 153 16.76 -10.75 -1.55
CA MET A 153 15.37 -10.39 -1.88
C MET A 153 14.96 -11.03 -3.21
N PRO A 154 13.82 -11.74 -3.29
CA PRO A 154 13.31 -12.24 -4.56
C PRO A 154 13.08 -11.12 -5.57
N GLY A 155 13.66 -11.19 -6.76
CA GLY A 155 13.48 -10.18 -7.79
C GLY A 155 12.03 -9.97 -8.22
N CYS A 156 11.20 -11.04 -8.10
CA CYS A 156 9.77 -10.95 -8.37
C CYS A 156 9.01 -10.01 -7.41
N LEU A 157 9.49 -9.82 -6.18
CA LEU A 157 8.88 -8.87 -5.24
C LEU A 157 9.11 -7.42 -5.66
N GLY A 158 10.32 -7.11 -6.16
CA GLY A 158 10.60 -5.80 -6.73
C GLY A 158 9.76 -5.53 -7.99
N MET A 159 9.55 -6.56 -8.83
CA MET A 159 8.65 -6.44 -9.99
C MET A 159 7.20 -6.22 -9.56
N ASP A 160 6.75 -6.91 -8.52
CA ASP A 160 5.41 -6.73 -7.97
C ASP A 160 5.21 -5.32 -7.40
N ALA A 161 6.24 -4.76 -6.72
CA ALA A 161 6.23 -3.36 -6.29
C ALA A 161 5.96 -2.40 -7.45
N LEU A 162 6.63 -2.58 -8.57
CA LEU A 162 6.43 -1.73 -9.75
C LEU A 162 4.99 -1.84 -10.29
N TRP A 163 4.40 -3.04 -10.33
CA TRP A 163 2.99 -3.21 -10.72
C TRP A 163 2.03 -2.55 -9.70
N GLN A 164 2.31 -2.68 -8.40
CA GLN A 164 1.53 -2.03 -7.34
C GLN A 164 1.51 -0.51 -7.53
N LEU A 165 2.67 0.09 -7.78
CA LEU A 165 2.83 1.53 -7.96
C LEU A 165 2.15 2.04 -9.24
N VAL A 166 2.22 1.32 -10.36
CA VAL A 166 1.45 1.68 -11.57
C VAL A 166 -0.05 1.62 -11.28
N GLY A 167 -0.52 0.59 -10.56
CA GLY A 167 -1.91 0.48 -10.13
C GLY A 167 -2.35 1.63 -9.22
N PHE A 168 -1.50 2.02 -8.27
CA PHE A 168 -1.72 3.16 -7.40
C PHE A 168 -1.81 4.46 -8.20
N PHE A 169 -0.87 4.69 -9.13
CA PHE A 169 -0.86 5.86 -10.01
C PHE A 169 -2.17 6.01 -10.80
N LEU A 170 -2.71 4.91 -11.33
CA LEU A 170 -3.99 4.93 -12.04
C LEU A 170 -5.15 5.32 -11.12
N GLY A 171 -5.19 4.79 -9.88
CA GLY A 171 -6.19 5.16 -8.89
C GLY A 171 -6.08 6.63 -8.48
N TRP A 172 -4.87 7.10 -8.20
CA TRP A 172 -4.55 8.49 -7.89
C TRP A 172 -4.97 9.44 -9.03
N SER A 173 -4.80 9.02 -10.29
CA SER A 173 -5.24 9.75 -11.47
C SER A 173 -6.75 9.73 -11.71
N GLY A 174 -7.54 9.09 -10.82
CA GLY A 174 -9.00 9.02 -10.90
C GLY A 174 -9.54 7.81 -11.68
N GLY A 175 -8.69 6.83 -11.99
CA GLY A 175 -9.11 5.58 -12.62
C GLY A 175 -9.98 4.73 -11.71
N LEU A 176 -11.04 4.15 -12.27
CA LEU A 176 -12.00 3.30 -11.56
C LEU A 176 -11.80 1.83 -11.93
N GLY A 177 -12.09 0.93 -10.99
CA GLY A 177 -12.02 -0.52 -11.18
C GLY A 177 -10.83 -1.17 -10.46
N ARG A 178 -10.78 -2.49 -10.46
CA ARG A 178 -9.75 -3.28 -9.75
C ARG A 178 -8.49 -3.41 -10.59
N GLY A 179 -7.34 -3.10 -10.00
CA GLY A 179 -6.03 -3.22 -10.65
C GLY A 179 -5.64 -4.66 -10.95
N ARG A 180 -5.09 -4.89 -12.14
CA ARG A 180 -4.49 -6.17 -12.55
C ARG A 180 -3.23 -5.93 -13.33
N ALA A 181 -2.16 -6.62 -12.95
CA ALA A 181 -0.95 -6.72 -13.75
C ALA A 181 -1.27 -7.43 -15.06
N LEU A 182 -0.85 -6.87 -16.18
CA LEU A 182 -1.11 -7.41 -17.51
C LEU A 182 0.13 -8.02 -18.15
N SER A 183 1.21 -7.26 -18.17
CA SER A 183 2.47 -7.72 -18.76
C SER A 183 3.63 -6.83 -18.34
N VAL A 184 4.82 -7.28 -18.63
CA VAL A 184 6.06 -6.53 -18.71
C VAL A 184 6.75 -6.92 -20.02
N GLY A 185 7.41 -5.96 -20.65
CA GLY A 185 8.13 -6.23 -21.91
C GLY A 185 9.46 -6.92 -21.66
N GLU A 186 10.33 -6.26 -20.91
CA GLU A 186 11.67 -6.77 -20.58
C GLU A 186 11.98 -6.47 -19.12
N VAL A 187 12.68 -7.39 -18.45
CA VAL A 187 13.26 -7.17 -17.11
C VAL A 187 14.73 -7.57 -17.17
N LYS A 188 15.60 -6.67 -16.70
CA LYS A 188 17.04 -6.90 -16.58
C LYS A 188 17.47 -6.78 -15.13
N PHE A 189 17.96 -7.86 -14.55
CA PHE A 189 18.56 -7.86 -13.22
C PHE A 189 20.09 -7.64 -13.37
N THR A 190 20.60 -6.61 -12.71
CA THR A 190 21.99 -6.18 -12.75
C THR A 190 22.66 -6.22 -11.38
N GLY A 191 21.88 -6.41 -10.32
CA GLY A 191 22.36 -6.45 -8.93
C GLY A 191 21.50 -7.32 -8.05
N GLN A 192 21.84 -7.33 -6.76
CA GLN A 192 21.17 -8.09 -5.70
C GLN A 192 20.79 -7.15 -4.56
N ILE A 193 19.74 -7.50 -3.82
CA ILE A 193 19.31 -6.81 -2.61
C ILE A 193 19.53 -7.78 -1.45
N LEU A 194 20.45 -7.42 -0.55
CA LEU A 194 20.93 -8.26 0.54
C LEU A 194 20.43 -7.76 1.90
N PRO A 195 20.43 -8.59 2.96
CA PRO A 195 20.03 -8.16 4.32
C PRO A 195 20.86 -7.01 4.90
N SER A 196 22.07 -6.78 4.38
CA SER A 196 22.95 -5.69 4.79
C SER A 196 22.58 -4.33 4.19
N ASN A 197 21.78 -4.31 3.13
CA ASN A 197 21.31 -3.09 2.50
C ASN A 197 20.26 -2.38 3.37
N LYS A 198 20.01 -1.10 3.09
CA LYS A 198 19.15 -0.23 3.92
C LYS A 198 17.86 0.19 3.26
N LEU A 199 17.93 0.49 1.97
CA LEU A 199 16.83 1.14 1.27
C LEU A 199 16.69 0.62 -0.15
N VAL A 200 15.47 0.26 -0.52
CA VAL A 200 15.07 0.09 -1.92
C VAL A 200 14.28 1.31 -2.37
N THR A 201 14.67 1.89 -3.49
CA THR A 201 13.92 2.96 -4.15
C THR A 201 13.35 2.43 -5.45
N PHE A 202 12.05 2.62 -5.62
CA PHE A 202 11.34 2.35 -6.86
C PHE A 202 11.09 3.66 -7.59
N ARG A 203 11.48 3.73 -8.85
CA ARG A 203 11.19 4.87 -9.72
C ARG A 203 10.48 4.39 -10.97
N LEU A 204 9.35 5.01 -11.26
CA LEU A 204 8.51 4.70 -12.42
C LEU A 204 8.24 5.95 -13.23
N ASP A 205 8.50 5.87 -14.53
CA ASP A 205 8.21 6.89 -15.52
C ASP A 205 7.05 6.40 -16.41
N MET A 206 5.92 7.11 -16.36
CA MET A 206 4.73 6.74 -17.12
C MET A 206 4.93 7.07 -18.61
N LYS A 207 4.94 6.05 -19.46
CA LYS A 207 5.00 6.20 -20.93
C LYS A 207 3.65 6.55 -21.54
N ARG A 208 2.59 5.97 -20.97
CA ARG A 208 1.23 6.19 -21.46
C ARG A 208 0.21 5.92 -20.38
N VAL A 209 -0.75 6.84 -20.26
CA VAL A 209 -1.92 6.69 -19.37
C VAL A 209 -3.18 6.78 -20.24
N ILE A 210 -4.00 5.77 -20.19
CA ILE A 210 -5.27 5.66 -20.92
C ILE A 210 -6.39 5.70 -19.91
N MET A 211 -7.21 6.76 -19.91
CA MET A 211 -8.33 6.98 -19.00
C MET A 211 -9.64 7.06 -19.78
N ARG A 212 -10.01 5.95 -20.41
CA ARG A 212 -11.24 5.84 -21.23
C ARG A 212 -12.03 4.60 -20.78
N ARG A 213 -12.76 3.94 -21.70
CA ARG A 213 -13.46 2.67 -21.44
C ARG A 213 -12.50 1.59 -20.89
N LEU A 214 -11.26 1.55 -21.39
CA LEU A 214 -10.17 0.79 -20.81
C LEU A 214 -9.27 1.77 -20.05
N VAL A 215 -9.10 1.57 -18.76
CA VAL A 215 -8.11 2.30 -17.94
C VAL A 215 -6.84 1.46 -17.89
N MET A 216 -5.74 2.00 -18.40
CA MET A 216 -4.46 1.27 -18.45
C MET A 216 -3.27 2.23 -18.35
N GLY A 217 -2.27 1.84 -17.55
CA GLY A 217 -0.96 2.46 -17.47
C GLY A 217 0.11 1.62 -18.15
N ILE A 218 1.02 2.28 -18.85
CA ILE A 218 2.26 1.70 -19.36
C ILE A 218 3.40 2.55 -18.81
N ALA A 219 4.39 1.92 -18.18
CA ALA A 219 5.52 2.58 -17.54
C ALA A 219 6.82 1.84 -17.77
N ASP A 220 7.93 2.55 -17.66
CA ASP A 220 9.24 1.96 -17.42
C ASP A 220 9.61 2.17 -15.95
N GLY A 221 10.32 1.22 -15.36
CA GLY A 221 10.66 1.24 -13.95
C GLY A 221 12.11 0.88 -13.68
N LYS A 222 12.68 1.53 -12.66
CA LYS A 222 14.01 1.23 -12.12
C LYS A 222 13.88 0.93 -10.64
N VAL A 223 14.61 -0.09 -10.19
CA VAL A 223 14.75 -0.41 -8.79
C VAL A 223 16.19 -0.18 -8.39
N LEU A 224 16.36 0.68 -7.38
CA LEU A 224 17.66 1.02 -6.83
C LEU A 224 17.77 0.43 -5.42
N CYS A 225 18.95 -0.03 -5.07
CA CYS A 225 19.30 -0.46 -3.72
C CYS A 225 20.44 0.41 -3.22
N ASP A 226 20.22 1.12 -2.12
CA ASP A 226 21.18 2.08 -1.57
C ASP A 226 21.73 3.08 -2.62
N GLY A 227 20.89 3.45 -3.59
CA GLY A 227 21.22 4.41 -4.66
C GLY A 227 21.73 3.79 -5.96
N GLU A 228 22.09 2.51 -5.98
CA GLU A 228 22.59 1.81 -7.16
C GLU A 228 21.46 1.03 -7.87
N VAL A 229 21.38 1.12 -9.20
CA VAL A 229 20.37 0.40 -9.98
C VAL A 229 20.64 -1.10 -9.93
N VAL A 230 19.70 -1.87 -9.41
CA VAL A 230 19.78 -3.32 -9.27
C VAL A 230 18.93 -4.08 -10.30
N PHE A 231 17.86 -3.45 -10.81
CA PHE A 231 17.19 -3.93 -12.03
C PHE A 231 16.33 -2.85 -12.69
N GLU A 232 16.01 -3.10 -13.95
CA GLU A 232 15.13 -2.27 -14.77
C GLU A 232 14.03 -3.12 -15.40
N ALA A 233 12.85 -2.53 -15.55
CA ALA A 233 11.73 -3.16 -16.22
C ALA A 233 11.09 -2.19 -17.21
N ASN A 234 10.92 -2.64 -18.45
CA ASN A 234 10.35 -1.84 -19.52
C ASN A 234 8.97 -2.33 -19.92
N ASP A 235 8.11 -1.39 -20.34
CA ASP A 235 6.74 -1.66 -20.78
C ASP A 235 5.90 -2.43 -19.74
N ILE A 236 5.99 -2.01 -18.49
CA ILE A 236 5.17 -2.49 -17.38
C ILE A 236 3.74 -2.07 -17.65
N ARG A 237 2.78 -3.01 -17.70
CA ARG A 237 1.39 -2.72 -18.00
C ARG A 237 0.48 -3.16 -16.87
N VAL A 238 -0.38 -2.24 -16.44
CA VAL A 238 -1.45 -2.48 -15.47
C VAL A 238 -2.76 -1.95 -16.04
N GLY A 239 -3.83 -2.70 -15.89
CA GLY A 239 -5.18 -2.30 -16.26
C GLY A 239 -6.10 -2.25 -15.06
N LEU A 240 -7.12 -1.38 -15.10
CA LEU A 240 -8.21 -1.36 -14.14
C LEU A 240 -9.47 -1.95 -14.79
N PHE A 241 -10.10 -2.86 -14.08
CA PHE A 241 -11.27 -3.59 -14.56
C PHE A 241 -12.44 -3.39 -13.59
N THR A 242 -13.55 -2.90 -14.10
CA THR A 242 -14.83 -2.91 -13.39
C THR A 242 -15.47 -4.28 -13.56
N PRO A 243 -15.99 -4.91 -12.49
CA PRO A 243 -16.82 -6.10 -12.65
C PRO A 243 -18.01 -5.78 -13.56
N GLU A 244 -18.28 -6.63 -14.54
CA GLU A 244 -19.50 -6.50 -15.34
C GLU A 244 -20.71 -6.66 -14.40
N GLY A 245 -21.56 -5.64 -14.31
CA GLY A 245 -22.81 -5.69 -13.56
C GLY A 245 -22.78 -5.17 -12.12
N ALA A 246 -21.82 -4.26 -11.75
CA ALA A 246 -21.86 -3.54 -10.49
C ALA A 246 -22.55 -2.18 -10.64
#